data_b3f1aa562b40b337a7d821106b22d024
#
_entry.id   b3f1aa562b40b337a7d821106b22d024
#
_cell.length_a   1.000
_cell.length_b   1.000
_cell.length_c   1.000
_cell.angle_alpha   90.00
_cell.angle_beta   90.00
_cell.angle_gamma   90.00
#
_symmetry.space_group_name_H-M   'P 1'
#
loop_
_entity.id
_entity.type
_entity.pdbx_description
1 polymer ?
#
loop_
_entity_poly.entity_id
_entity_poly.type
_entity_poly.pdbx_seq_one_letter_code
_entity_poly.pdbx_strand_id
1 'polypeptide(L)'
;MSLENIFRELQSIFSDQLEIERKAIEALQNASFQDYKPGKHTSLPKELVNVMQEEQAHEICKSILKAELDWCPPKTSTDKLYIEHSKRKAHVEILGPNGLIKSDMVRIGLYGMLSQSEYGIRTHPAEEIYIALAGVSYWKRGNDKYKILLPGERSYHPSLMPHSSKTENKAFMSVYVWTGNLSTDNYLYKGLPID
;
A
#
# COMPACT_ATOMS: atom_id res chain seq x y z
N MET A 1 -15.43 6.38 -11.87
CA MET A 1 -14.01 6.45 -12.36
C MET A 1 -13.57 5.04 -12.67
N SER A 2 -12.96 4.78 -13.85
CA SER A 2 -12.52 3.41 -14.20
C SER A 2 -11.20 3.05 -13.53
N LEU A 3 -10.95 1.76 -13.33
CA LEU A 3 -9.68 1.24 -12.84
C LEU A 3 -8.50 1.63 -13.77
N GLU A 4 -8.73 1.66 -15.08
CA GLU A 4 -7.75 2.10 -16.08
C GLU A 4 -7.26 3.54 -15.84
N ASN A 5 -8.14 4.45 -15.41
CA ASN A 5 -7.73 5.81 -15.07
C ASN A 5 -6.80 5.85 -13.86
N ILE A 6 -7.08 5.03 -12.83
CA ILE A 6 -6.19 4.91 -11.66
C ILE A 6 -4.82 4.39 -12.10
N PHE A 7 -4.77 3.37 -12.98
CA PHE A 7 -3.49 2.83 -13.50
C PHE A 7 -2.69 3.90 -14.25
N ARG A 8 -3.34 4.75 -15.04
CA ARG A 8 -2.68 5.84 -15.75
C ARG A 8 -2.14 6.92 -14.81
N GLU A 9 -2.92 7.29 -13.79
CA GLU A 9 -2.50 8.28 -12.80
C GLU A 9 -1.37 7.74 -11.92
N LEU A 10 -1.38 6.45 -11.55
CA LEU A 10 -0.31 5.81 -10.78
C LEU A 10 1.03 5.84 -11.52
N GLN A 11 1.05 5.69 -12.85
CA GLN A 11 2.29 5.77 -13.62
C GLN A 11 3.01 7.10 -13.41
N SER A 12 2.29 8.20 -13.19
CA SER A 12 2.88 9.52 -12.95
C SER A 12 3.38 9.73 -11.52
N ILE A 13 3.01 8.86 -10.58
CA ILE A 13 3.48 8.92 -9.18
C ILE A 13 4.85 8.26 -9.05
N PHE A 14 5.08 7.20 -9.79
CA PHE A 14 6.35 6.48 -9.79
C PHE A 14 7.42 7.26 -10.56
N SER A 15 8.64 7.20 -10.06
CA SER A 15 9.81 7.80 -10.71
C SER A 15 10.63 6.72 -11.44
N ASP A 16 11.54 7.16 -12.31
CA ASP A 16 12.49 6.28 -13.00
C ASP A 16 13.80 6.05 -12.22
N GLN A 17 13.92 6.63 -11.02
CA GLN A 17 15.16 6.58 -10.24
C GLN A 17 15.40 5.22 -9.61
N LEU A 18 14.37 4.56 -9.08
CA LEU A 18 14.48 3.24 -8.47
C LEU A 18 13.98 2.15 -9.43
N GLU A 19 14.69 1.03 -9.47
CA GLU A 19 14.31 -0.10 -10.33
C GLU A 19 12.91 -0.63 -10.02
N ILE A 20 12.53 -0.69 -8.75
CA ILE A 20 11.19 -1.11 -8.32
C ILE A 20 10.09 -0.20 -8.88
N GLU A 21 10.34 1.13 -8.99
CA GLU A 21 9.38 2.06 -9.56
C GLU A 21 9.31 1.92 -11.10
N ARG A 22 10.44 1.70 -11.78
CA ARG A 22 10.46 1.39 -13.22
C ARG A 22 9.67 0.14 -13.55
N LYS A 23 9.86 -0.94 -12.77
CA LYS A 23 9.08 -2.18 -12.91
C LYS A 23 7.58 -1.95 -12.67
N ALA A 24 7.22 -1.09 -11.72
CA ALA A 24 5.83 -0.72 -11.48
C ALA A 24 5.21 0.01 -12.69
N ILE A 25 5.93 0.98 -13.26
CA ILE A 25 5.49 1.71 -14.48
C ILE A 25 5.28 0.72 -15.62
N GLU A 26 6.27 -0.14 -15.90
CA GLU A 26 6.19 -1.14 -16.96
C GLU A 26 5.00 -2.08 -16.77
N ALA A 27 4.80 -2.60 -15.56
CA ALA A 27 3.69 -3.49 -15.25
C ALA A 27 2.32 -2.81 -15.41
N LEU A 28 2.19 -1.54 -15.01
CA LEU A 28 0.97 -0.75 -15.20
C LEU A 28 0.69 -0.48 -16.69
N GLN A 29 1.72 -0.22 -17.50
CA GLN A 29 1.59 0.00 -18.94
C GLN A 29 1.15 -1.25 -19.69
N ASN A 30 1.62 -2.43 -19.26
CA ASN A 30 1.34 -3.72 -19.87
C ASN A 30 0.10 -4.41 -19.29
N ALA A 31 -0.61 -3.78 -18.33
CA ALA A 31 -1.77 -4.37 -17.69
C ALA A 31 -2.93 -4.58 -18.66
N SER A 32 -3.49 -5.80 -18.68
CA SER A 32 -4.65 -6.13 -19.51
C SER A 32 -5.93 -6.08 -18.70
N PHE A 33 -6.90 -5.31 -19.15
CA PHE A 33 -8.23 -5.19 -18.54
C PHE A 33 -9.28 -6.08 -19.19
N GLN A 34 -8.89 -6.93 -20.16
CA GLN A 34 -9.82 -7.72 -20.97
C GLN A 34 -10.76 -8.61 -20.13
N ASP A 35 -10.23 -9.21 -19.06
CA ASP A 35 -10.98 -10.11 -18.18
C ASP A 35 -11.44 -9.43 -16.88
N TYR A 36 -11.15 -8.14 -16.73
CA TYR A 36 -11.56 -7.40 -15.54
C TYR A 36 -13.08 -7.22 -15.48
N LYS A 37 -13.65 -7.63 -14.35
CA LYS A 37 -15.06 -7.36 -14.01
C LYS A 37 -15.11 -6.63 -12.68
N PRO A 38 -15.83 -5.49 -12.62
CA PRO A 38 -16.06 -4.84 -11.33
C PRO A 38 -16.65 -5.83 -10.33
N GLY A 39 -16.03 -5.90 -9.17
CA GLY A 39 -16.44 -6.77 -8.10
C GLY A 39 -17.38 -6.09 -7.11
N LYS A 40 -17.42 -6.62 -5.91
CA LYS A 40 -18.11 -5.99 -4.78
C LYS A 40 -17.44 -4.66 -4.45
N HIS A 41 -18.23 -3.67 -4.07
CA HIS A 41 -17.75 -2.42 -3.52
C HIS A 41 -17.91 -2.41 -2.00
N THR A 42 -16.82 -2.05 -1.31
CA THR A 42 -16.84 -1.81 0.14
C THR A 42 -16.31 -0.41 0.40
N SER A 43 -17.04 0.38 1.15
CA SER A 43 -16.67 1.77 1.43
C SER A 43 -15.44 1.86 2.31
N LEU A 44 -14.59 2.86 2.05
CA LEU A 44 -13.49 3.23 2.93
C LEU A 44 -14.01 3.74 4.28
N PRO A 45 -13.30 3.46 5.37
CA PRO A 45 -13.53 4.12 6.65
C PRO A 45 -13.46 5.65 6.52
N LYS A 46 -14.35 6.36 7.25
CA LYS A 46 -14.46 7.83 7.18
C LYS A 46 -13.14 8.56 7.45
N GLU A 47 -12.31 8.05 8.36
CA GLU A 47 -11.00 8.66 8.66
C GLU A 47 -10.09 8.69 7.42
N LEU A 48 -10.09 7.61 6.61
CA LEU A 48 -9.32 7.55 5.37
C LEU A 48 -9.88 8.49 4.31
N VAL A 49 -11.21 8.53 4.15
CA VAL A 49 -11.86 9.47 3.24
C VAL A 49 -11.49 10.92 3.60
N ASN A 50 -11.52 11.26 4.89
CA ASN A 50 -11.21 12.62 5.36
C ASN A 50 -9.77 13.03 4.98
N VAL A 51 -8.75 12.21 5.29
CA VAL A 51 -7.35 12.59 4.95
C VAL A 51 -7.11 12.62 3.44
N MET A 52 -7.81 11.79 2.66
CA MET A 52 -7.72 11.80 1.19
C MET A 52 -8.40 13.01 0.54
N GLN A 53 -9.20 13.77 1.29
CA GLN A 53 -9.84 15.01 0.85
C GLN A 53 -9.11 16.27 1.34
N GLU A 54 -8.06 16.14 2.17
CA GLU A 54 -7.25 17.26 2.61
C GLU A 54 -6.49 17.90 1.42
N GLU A 55 -6.18 19.19 1.52
CA GLU A 55 -5.52 19.96 0.45
C GLU A 55 -4.14 19.38 0.06
N GLN A 56 -3.40 18.86 1.04
CA GLN A 56 -2.08 18.25 0.85
C GLN A 56 -2.11 16.81 0.34
N ALA A 57 -3.29 16.20 0.21
CA ALA A 57 -3.41 14.86 -0.36
C ALA A 57 -3.04 14.88 -1.85
N HIS A 58 -2.37 13.83 -2.32
CA HIS A 58 -2.08 13.66 -3.73
C HIS A 58 -3.38 13.65 -4.54
N GLU A 59 -3.38 14.30 -5.71
CA GLU A 59 -4.59 14.46 -6.53
C GLU A 59 -5.25 13.14 -6.95
N ILE A 60 -4.49 12.05 -7.06
CA ILE A 60 -5.01 10.70 -7.35
C ILE A 60 -6.05 10.24 -6.31
N CYS A 61 -6.01 10.77 -5.09
CA CYS A 61 -6.97 10.44 -4.04
C CYS A 61 -8.40 10.71 -4.50
N LYS A 62 -8.62 11.75 -5.34
CA LYS A 62 -9.93 12.08 -5.93
C LYS A 62 -10.44 10.96 -6.84
N SER A 63 -9.54 10.34 -7.61
CA SER A 63 -9.86 9.22 -8.50
C SER A 63 -10.12 7.94 -7.73
N ILE A 64 -9.28 7.66 -6.72
CA ILE A 64 -9.44 6.50 -5.83
C ILE A 64 -10.79 6.54 -5.09
N LEU A 65 -11.17 7.72 -4.54
CA LEU A 65 -12.44 7.89 -3.84
C LEU A 65 -13.68 7.72 -4.73
N LYS A 66 -13.54 7.96 -6.04
CA LYS A 66 -14.63 7.78 -7.03
C LYS A 66 -14.68 6.36 -7.60
N ALA A 67 -13.66 5.54 -7.34
CA ALA A 67 -13.61 4.18 -7.83
C ALA A 67 -14.35 3.22 -6.91
N GLU A 68 -15.09 2.29 -7.50
CA GLU A 68 -15.79 1.23 -6.77
C GLU A 68 -14.82 0.08 -6.49
N LEU A 69 -14.03 0.19 -5.43
CA LEU A 69 -13.05 -0.80 -5.00
C LEU A 69 -13.59 -1.61 -3.82
N ASP A 70 -13.23 -2.90 -3.75
CA ASP A 70 -13.57 -3.77 -2.61
C ASP A 70 -12.49 -3.68 -1.54
N TRP A 71 -12.61 -2.70 -0.67
CA TRP A 71 -11.70 -2.47 0.43
C TRP A 71 -11.87 -3.53 1.52
N CYS A 72 -10.79 -4.16 1.90
CA CYS A 72 -10.80 -5.14 2.99
C CYS A 72 -9.52 -5.02 3.84
N PRO A 73 -9.48 -5.57 5.06
CA PRO A 73 -8.24 -5.73 5.80
C PRO A 73 -7.22 -6.54 4.98
N PRO A 74 -5.92 -6.20 5.01
CA PRO A 74 -4.89 -6.97 4.32
C PRO A 74 -4.82 -8.40 4.89
N LYS A 75 -4.51 -9.39 4.02
CA LYS A 75 -4.52 -10.83 4.31
C LYS A 75 -3.16 -11.49 4.00
N THR A 76 -2.07 -10.75 4.12
CA THR A 76 -0.73 -11.23 3.76
C THR A 76 -0.21 -12.32 4.71
N SER A 77 -0.66 -12.35 5.96
CA SER A 77 -0.23 -13.32 6.97
C SER A 77 -1.42 -13.91 7.75
N THR A 78 -1.24 -15.15 8.21
CA THR A 78 -2.19 -15.84 9.12
C THR A 78 -1.81 -15.68 10.60
N ASP A 79 -0.75 -14.94 10.91
CA ASP A 79 -0.34 -14.62 12.29
C ASP A 79 -1.47 -13.89 13.02
N LYS A 80 -1.76 -14.29 14.27
CA LYS A 80 -2.89 -13.75 15.04
C LYS A 80 -2.74 -12.25 15.32
N LEU A 81 -1.53 -11.80 15.64
CA LEU A 81 -1.25 -10.40 15.91
C LEU A 81 -1.39 -9.56 14.61
N TYR A 82 -0.90 -10.10 13.48
CA TYR A 82 -1.09 -9.49 12.17
C TYR A 82 -2.57 -9.30 11.85
N ILE A 83 -3.39 -10.35 12.05
CA ILE A 83 -4.84 -10.30 11.79
C ILE A 83 -5.51 -9.23 12.67
N GLU A 84 -5.14 -9.15 13.96
CA GLU A 84 -5.68 -8.15 14.87
C GLU A 84 -5.34 -6.72 14.41
N HIS A 85 -4.05 -6.46 14.13
CA HIS A 85 -3.60 -5.16 13.65
C HIS A 85 -4.20 -4.80 12.27
N SER A 86 -4.53 -5.81 11.45
CA SER A 86 -5.13 -5.61 10.12
C SER A 86 -6.56 -5.07 10.17
N LYS A 87 -7.29 -5.25 11.27
CA LYS A 87 -8.66 -4.71 11.45
C LYS A 87 -8.73 -3.19 11.36
N ARG A 88 -7.62 -2.49 11.60
CA ARG A 88 -7.52 -1.03 11.51
C ARG A 88 -6.90 -0.56 10.18
N LYS A 89 -7.01 -1.36 9.14
CA LYS A 89 -6.41 -1.11 7.82
C LYS A 89 -7.42 -1.36 6.71
N ALA A 90 -7.24 -0.68 5.60
CA ALA A 90 -7.98 -0.92 4.36
C ALA A 90 -6.97 -1.18 3.23
N HIS A 91 -7.22 -2.21 2.44
CA HIS A 91 -6.30 -2.66 1.41
C HIS A 91 -7.07 -3.14 0.18
N VAL A 92 -6.48 -2.91 -0.98
CA VAL A 92 -6.86 -3.54 -2.24
C VAL A 92 -5.61 -3.74 -3.10
N GLU A 93 -5.34 -4.98 -3.53
CA GLU A 93 -4.32 -5.28 -4.53
C GLU A 93 -4.93 -5.02 -5.92
N ILE A 94 -4.45 -4.00 -6.60
CA ILE A 94 -5.01 -3.59 -7.91
C ILE A 94 -4.34 -4.32 -9.06
N LEU A 95 -3.04 -4.63 -8.95
CA LEU A 95 -2.25 -5.37 -9.93
C LEU A 95 -1.35 -6.37 -9.18
N GLY A 96 -1.44 -7.65 -9.50
CA GLY A 96 -0.62 -8.66 -8.84
C GLY A 96 -1.22 -10.06 -8.90
N PRO A 97 -0.60 -11.07 -8.28
CA PRO A 97 -1.11 -12.45 -8.31
C PRO A 97 -2.53 -12.60 -7.77
N ASN A 98 -2.90 -11.79 -6.78
CA ASN A 98 -4.25 -11.75 -6.20
C ASN A 98 -5.00 -10.46 -6.55
N GLY A 99 -4.42 -9.61 -7.40
CA GLY A 99 -4.94 -8.30 -7.77
C GLY A 99 -6.22 -8.35 -8.59
N LEU A 100 -6.87 -7.21 -8.69
CA LEU A 100 -8.00 -6.99 -9.61
C LEU A 100 -7.59 -7.28 -11.06
N ILE A 101 -6.38 -6.88 -11.42
CA ILE A 101 -5.70 -7.24 -12.67
C ILE A 101 -4.57 -8.20 -12.31
N LYS A 102 -4.44 -9.29 -13.07
CA LYS A 102 -3.43 -10.32 -12.79
C LYS A 102 -2.05 -9.91 -13.29
N SER A 103 -1.04 -10.14 -12.45
CA SER A 103 0.37 -9.99 -12.77
C SER A 103 1.19 -10.90 -11.86
N ASP A 104 2.21 -11.53 -12.40
CA ASP A 104 3.23 -12.30 -11.69
C ASP A 104 4.56 -11.53 -11.56
N MET A 105 4.64 -10.35 -12.14
CA MET A 105 5.84 -9.50 -12.13
C MET A 105 5.92 -8.59 -10.91
N VAL A 106 4.78 -8.09 -10.44
CA VAL A 106 4.68 -7.12 -9.34
C VAL A 106 3.44 -7.39 -8.49
N ARG A 107 3.43 -6.84 -7.26
CA ARG A 107 2.20 -6.50 -6.53
C ARG A 107 2.12 -4.99 -6.38
N ILE A 108 1.04 -4.39 -6.85
CA ILE A 108 0.73 -2.99 -6.64
C ILE A 108 -0.62 -2.91 -5.96
N GLY A 109 -0.70 -2.19 -4.86
CA GLY A 109 -1.95 -2.03 -4.15
C GLY A 109 -2.05 -0.70 -3.41
N LEU A 110 -3.27 -0.38 -3.05
CA LEU A 110 -3.59 0.75 -2.20
C LEU A 110 -3.70 0.27 -0.75
N TYR A 111 -3.13 1.02 0.17
CA TYR A 111 -3.03 0.63 1.56
C TYR A 111 -3.27 1.81 2.49
N GLY A 112 -4.32 1.70 3.29
CA GLY A 112 -4.71 2.69 4.28
C GLY A 112 -4.57 2.18 5.71
N MET A 113 -4.17 3.06 6.62
CA MET A 113 -4.13 2.85 8.07
C MET A 113 -5.01 3.90 8.76
N LEU A 114 -5.88 3.47 9.66
CA LEU A 114 -6.64 4.40 10.51
C LEU A 114 -5.69 5.12 11.47
N SER A 115 -6.14 6.20 12.12
CA SER A 115 -5.40 6.81 13.22
C SER A 115 -5.13 5.80 14.33
N GLN A 116 -4.10 6.02 15.15
CA GLN A 116 -3.74 5.13 16.28
C GLN A 116 -3.58 3.65 15.87
N SER A 117 -2.99 3.41 14.69
CA SER A 117 -2.79 2.06 14.14
C SER A 117 -1.31 1.70 14.12
N GLU A 118 -1.06 0.42 14.37
CA GLU A 118 0.26 -0.19 14.29
C GLU A 118 0.34 -1.12 13.08
N TYR A 119 1.46 -1.09 12.36
CA TYR A 119 1.89 -2.14 11.44
C TYR A 119 3.28 -2.58 11.88
N GLY A 120 3.31 -3.61 12.72
CA GLY A 120 4.48 -4.07 13.46
C GLY A 120 5.67 -4.44 12.58
N ILE A 121 6.76 -4.84 13.23
CA ILE A 121 7.98 -5.26 12.54
C ILE A 121 7.68 -6.46 11.66
N ARG A 122 8.01 -6.33 10.37
CA ARG A 122 7.82 -7.38 9.37
C ARG A 122 9.05 -7.53 8.49
N THR A 123 9.23 -8.74 7.98
CA THR A 123 10.22 -9.07 6.96
C THR A 123 9.58 -9.96 5.91
N HIS A 124 9.97 -9.79 4.68
CA HIS A 124 9.57 -10.62 3.53
C HIS A 124 10.61 -10.57 2.42
N PRO A 125 10.67 -11.59 1.55
CA PRO A 125 11.67 -11.67 0.47
C PRO A 125 11.49 -10.64 -0.65
N ALA A 126 10.28 -10.10 -0.84
CA ALA A 126 10.07 -9.05 -1.84
C ALA A 126 10.81 -7.77 -1.46
N GLU A 127 11.32 -7.04 -2.46
CA GLU A 127 11.58 -5.62 -2.31
C GLU A 127 10.26 -4.87 -2.24
N GLU A 128 10.17 -3.84 -1.42
CA GLU A 128 8.95 -3.07 -1.23
C GLU A 128 9.21 -1.57 -1.21
N ILE A 129 8.29 -0.82 -1.79
CA ILE A 129 8.25 0.63 -1.64
C ILE A 129 6.82 1.06 -1.30
N TYR A 130 6.70 1.99 -0.36
CA TYR A 130 5.48 2.76 -0.12
C TYR A 130 5.66 4.19 -0.60
N ILE A 131 4.66 4.73 -1.27
CA ILE A 131 4.57 6.16 -1.59
C ILE A 131 3.32 6.70 -0.92
N ALA A 132 3.49 7.68 -0.05
CA ALA A 132 2.39 8.32 0.67
C ALA A 132 1.51 9.12 -0.28
N LEU A 133 0.19 8.95 -0.17
CA LEU A 133 -0.80 9.66 -0.96
C LEU A 133 -1.59 10.67 -0.10
N ALA A 134 -1.85 10.36 1.16
CA ALA A 134 -2.59 11.24 2.06
C ALA A 134 -2.29 10.94 3.54
N GLY A 135 -2.50 11.94 4.37
CA GLY A 135 -2.32 11.82 5.81
C GLY A 135 -0.88 11.77 6.27
N VAL A 136 -0.63 11.15 7.42
CA VAL A 136 0.69 11.09 8.08
C VAL A 136 0.95 9.71 8.65
N SER A 137 2.13 9.17 8.39
CA SER A 137 2.59 7.93 9.03
C SER A 137 4.05 8.04 9.47
N TYR A 138 4.45 7.14 10.34
CA TYR A 138 5.80 7.06 10.88
C TYR A 138 6.39 5.70 10.49
N TRP A 139 7.57 5.71 9.87
CA TRP A 139 8.22 4.53 9.33
C TRP A 139 9.57 4.30 9.97
N LYS A 140 9.84 3.05 10.29
CA LYS A 140 11.14 2.57 10.79
C LYS A 140 11.68 1.49 9.87
N ARG A 141 12.96 1.61 9.50
CA ARG A 141 13.68 0.69 8.61
C ARG A 141 14.88 0.14 9.38
N GLY A 142 14.98 -1.16 9.51
CA GLY A 142 16.04 -1.79 10.29
C GLY A 142 16.15 -1.19 11.69
N ASN A 143 17.33 -0.65 12.02
CA ASN A 143 17.62 0.00 13.29
C ASN A 143 17.49 1.53 13.27
N ASP A 144 16.97 2.11 12.16
CA ASP A 144 16.76 3.55 12.06
C ASP A 144 15.74 4.03 13.11
N LYS A 145 15.78 5.33 13.41
CA LYS A 145 14.67 5.99 14.14
C LYS A 145 13.44 6.10 13.23
N TYR A 146 12.26 6.23 13.83
CA TYR A 146 11.05 6.56 13.08
C TYR A 146 11.23 7.87 12.31
N LYS A 147 10.85 7.83 11.04
CA LYS A 147 10.77 9.01 10.16
C LYS A 147 9.32 9.23 9.78
N ILE A 148 8.90 10.49 9.76
CA ILE A 148 7.59 10.88 9.23
C ILE A 148 7.59 10.63 7.73
N LEU A 149 6.46 10.17 7.21
CA LEU A 149 6.18 10.05 5.79
C LEU A 149 4.94 10.89 5.46
N LEU A 150 5.15 11.90 4.64
CA LEU A 150 4.14 12.85 4.16
C LEU A 150 3.76 12.56 2.69
N PRO A 151 2.63 13.08 2.18
CA PRO A 151 2.22 12.87 0.79
C PRO A 151 3.35 13.20 -0.20
N GLY A 152 3.59 12.29 -1.16
CA GLY A 152 4.69 12.34 -2.13
C GLY A 152 6.00 11.71 -1.66
N GLU A 153 6.19 11.50 -0.36
CA GLU A 153 7.41 10.86 0.17
C GLU A 153 7.37 9.33 0.05
N ARG A 154 8.55 8.73 0.11
CA ARG A 154 8.79 7.30 -0.15
C ARG A 154 9.46 6.61 1.03
N SER A 155 9.04 5.37 1.30
CA SER A 155 9.75 4.44 2.18
C SER A 155 10.09 3.17 1.41
N TYR A 156 11.38 3.02 1.04
CA TYR A 156 11.88 1.86 0.30
C TYR A 156 12.53 0.84 1.24
N HIS A 157 12.19 -0.43 1.04
CA HIS A 157 12.64 -1.56 1.85
C HIS A 157 13.25 -2.64 0.94
N PRO A 158 14.58 -2.80 0.93
CA PRO A 158 15.22 -3.96 0.28
C PRO A 158 14.67 -5.28 0.80
N SER A 159 14.84 -6.35 0.01
CA SER A 159 14.48 -7.71 0.41
C SER A 159 14.97 -8.03 1.83
N LEU A 160 14.09 -8.64 2.63
CA LEU A 160 14.34 -9.06 4.01
C LEU A 160 14.67 -7.94 5.02
N MET A 161 14.61 -6.68 4.63
CA MET A 161 14.81 -5.58 5.57
C MET A 161 13.68 -5.54 6.60
N PRO A 162 13.99 -5.63 7.91
CA PRO A 162 12.98 -5.41 8.94
C PRO A 162 12.44 -3.98 8.86
N HIS A 163 11.14 -3.82 8.83
CA HIS A 163 10.52 -2.51 8.78
C HIS A 163 9.17 -2.51 9.49
N SER A 164 8.77 -1.35 9.95
CA SER A 164 7.49 -1.15 10.65
C SER A 164 6.94 0.24 10.37
N SER A 165 5.64 0.40 10.60
CA SER A 165 4.99 1.71 10.51
C SER A 165 3.88 1.86 11.54
N LYS A 166 3.56 3.09 11.87
CA LYS A 166 2.45 3.44 12.74
C LYS A 166 1.83 4.75 12.31
N THR A 167 0.60 4.95 12.72
CA THR A 167 -0.10 6.24 12.66
C THR A 167 -0.37 6.72 14.08
N GLU A 168 -0.44 8.02 14.25
CA GLU A 168 -0.83 8.65 15.49
C GLU A 168 -2.22 9.32 15.31
N ASN A 169 -2.31 10.61 15.40
CA ASN A 169 -3.58 11.34 15.39
C ASN A 169 -4.28 11.42 14.02
N LYS A 170 -3.57 11.09 12.93
CA LYS A 170 -4.11 11.10 11.57
C LYS A 170 -4.05 9.72 10.93
N ALA A 171 -5.03 9.40 10.12
CA ALA A 171 -5.00 8.26 9.20
C ALA A 171 -3.98 8.49 8.07
N PHE A 172 -3.69 7.46 7.32
CA PHE A 172 -2.70 7.46 6.25
C PHE A 172 -3.17 6.62 5.07
N MET A 173 -2.95 7.10 3.85
CA MET A 173 -3.19 6.36 2.61
C MET A 173 -1.92 6.36 1.76
N SER A 174 -1.64 5.22 1.15
CA SER A 174 -0.46 5.02 0.29
C SER A 174 -0.76 4.10 -0.89
N VAL A 175 0.11 4.14 -1.89
CA VAL A 175 0.32 3.04 -2.84
C VAL A 175 1.57 2.29 -2.41
N TYR A 176 1.55 0.96 -2.55
CA TYR A 176 2.75 0.12 -2.37
C TYR A 176 3.05 -0.70 -3.62
N VAL A 177 4.31 -1.05 -3.76
CA VAL A 177 4.80 -1.97 -4.80
C VAL A 177 5.67 -3.03 -4.14
N TRP A 178 5.49 -4.28 -4.55
CA TRP A 178 6.41 -5.39 -4.33
C TRP A 178 6.99 -5.85 -5.65
N THR A 179 8.29 -6.19 -5.66
CA THR A 179 8.98 -6.84 -6.78
C THR A 179 9.88 -7.96 -6.30
N GLY A 180 10.35 -8.80 -7.22
CA GLY A 180 11.18 -9.96 -6.91
C GLY A 180 10.35 -11.15 -6.45
N ASN A 181 10.61 -11.69 -5.26
CA ASN A 181 9.84 -12.82 -4.74
C ASN A 181 8.51 -12.34 -4.15
N LEU A 182 7.43 -12.52 -4.88
CA LEU A 182 6.08 -12.08 -4.51
C LEU A 182 5.34 -13.05 -3.56
N SER A 183 5.96 -14.20 -3.19
CA SER A 183 5.34 -15.15 -2.26
C SER A 183 5.20 -14.52 -0.86
N THR A 184 4.11 -14.87 -0.19
CA THR A 184 3.84 -14.52 1.21
C THR A 184 4.24 -15.61 2.19
N ASP A 185 4.79 -16.75 1.72
CA ASP A 185 5.09 -17.92 2.57
C ASP A 185 6.16 -17.61 3.63
N ASN A 186 7.08 -16.71 3.32
CA ASN A 186 8.15 -16.27 4.23
C ASN A 186 7.90 -14.87 4.81
N TYR A 187 6.64 -14.45 4.89
CA TYR A 187 6.26 -13.22 5.55
C TYR A 187 6.26 -13.41 7.06
N LEU A 188 7.18 -12.75 7.76
CA LEU A 188 7.26 -12.76 9.22
C LEU A 188 6.68 -11.46 9.78
N TYR A 189 5.93 -11.57 10.87
CA TYR A 189 5.33 -10.43 11.55
C TYR A 189 5.55 -10.48 13.06
N LYS A 190 5.91 -9.34 13.64
CA LYS A 190 6.00 -9.12 15.09
C LYS A 190 5.39 -7.76 15.41
N GLY A 191 4.81 -7.61 16.58
CA GLY A 191 4.38 -6.30 17.09
C GLY A 191 5.55 -5.31 17.22
N LEU A 192 5.23 -4.05 17.46
CA LEU A 192 6.24 -3.08 17.86
C LEU A 192 6.78 -3.45 19.24
N PRO A 193 8.07 -3.15 19.53
CA PRO A 193 8.59 -3.26 20.88
C PRO A 193 7.71 -2.44 21.84
N ILE A 194 7.41 -3.00 23.00
CA ILE A 194 6.84 -2.25 24.12
C ILE A 194 8.02 -1.47 24.71
N ASP A 195 7.97 -0.14 24.62
CA ASP A 195 8.96 0.76 25.23
C ASP A 195 8.82 0.76 26.76
#